data_c14dad66c7b969e8a3950a8d723adeb6
#
_entry.id   c14dad66c7b969e8a3950a8d723adeb6
#
_cell.length_a   1.000
_cell.length_b   1.000
_cell.length_c   1.000
_cell.angle_alpha   90.00
_cell.angle_beta   90.00
_cell.angle_gamma   90.00
#
_symmetry.space_group_name_H-M   'P 1'
#
loop_
_entity.id
_entity.type
_entity.pdbx_description
1 polymer ?
#
loop_
_entity_poly.entity_id
_entity_poly.type
_entity_poly.pdbx_seq_one_letter_code
_entity_poly.pdbx_strand_id
1 'polypeptide(L)'
;GVFQSNIKDLKIFEEGSFKGENRADVWGIDDYDLFKKADKKLKKIHEKGKPFVAYIQTATNHMPYTVPGKKESFTPILENEIDAETLLKGGFKSLGQLNGIRYLDFNVARFLERTKESGYYDNSIFVFFGDHSIILKGMHGLNNNEVNLGIQLNHTPCFIHAPKYTKPQVVDTYGKLIDVFPTATSLTKIDYINYTLG
;
A
#
# COMPACT_ATOMS: atom_id res chain seq x y z
N GLY A 1 -3.59 -3.46 -21.39
CA GLY A 1 -2.99 -4.46 -20.51
C GLY A 1 -4.03 -5.44 -19.98
N VAL A 2 -3.61 -6.50 -19.27
CA VAL A 2 -4.49 -7.61 -18.81
C VAL A 2 -5.74 -7.12 -18.07
N PHE A 3 -5.62 -6.12 -17.22
CA PHE A 3 -6.77 -5.56 -16.51
C PHE A 3 -7.78 -4.91 -17.45
N GLN A 4 -7.32 -4.13 -18.42
CA GLN A 4 -8.22 -3.44 -19.38
C GLN A 4 -9.01 -4.42 -20.24
N SER A 5 -8.40 -5.55 -20.61
CA SER A 5 -9.07 -6.55 -21.44
C SER A 5 -10.08 -7.42 -20.69
N ASN A 6 -9.97 -7.49 -19.35
CA ASN A 6 -10.76 -8.41 -18.53
C ASN A 6 -11.77 -7.72 -17.61
N ILE A 7 -11.64 -6.42 -17.36
CA ILE A 7 -12.54 -5.69 -16.47
C ILE A 7 -13.29 -4.61 -17.25
N LYS A 8 -14.59 -4.82 -17.41
CA LYS A 8 -15.47 -3.87 -18.07
C LYS A 8 -15.53 -2.56 -17.28
N ASP A 9 -15.51 -1.43 -18.01
CA ASP A 9 -15.59 -0.07 -17.45
C ASP A 9 -14.42 0.31 -16.51
N LEU A 10 -13.31 -0.43 -16.54
CA LEU A 10 -12.10 -0.09 -15.79
C LEU A 10 -11.54 1.26 -16.24
N LYS A 11 -11.28 2.13 -15.28
CA LYS A 11 -10.58 3.40 -15.50
C LYS A 11 -9.17 3.30 -14.94
N ILE A 12 -8.19 3.42 -15.80
CA ILE A 12 -6.77 3.43 -15.42
C ILE A 12 -6.29 4.87 -15.37
N PHE A 13 -5.57 5.19 -14.29
CA PHE A 13 -4.86 6.45 -14.10
C PHE A 13 -3.38 6.11 -13.92
N GLU A 14 -2.59 6.45 -14.88
CA GLU A 14 -1.14 6.27 -14.90
C GLU A 14 -0.44 7.63 -15.04
N GLU A 15 0.87 7.65 -15.10
CA GLU A 15 1.69 8.87 -15.07
C GLU A 15 1.16 10.01 -15.96
N GLY A 16 0.78 9.72 -17.19
CA GLY A 16 0.20 10.70 -18.13
C GLY A 16 -1.13 11.30 -17.69
N SER A 17 -1.81 10.71 -16.70
CA SER A 17 -3.08 11.19 -16.16
C SER A 17 -2.91 12.25 -15.06
N PHE A 18 -1.70 12.45 -14.55
CA PHE A 18 -1.37 13.33 -13.42
C PHE A 18 -0.76 14.65 -13.88
N LYS A 19 -1.43 15.34 -14.82
CA LYS A 19 -0.97 16.64 -15.34
C LYS A 19 -0.76 17.65 -14.21
N GLY A 20 0.37 18.36 -14.26
CA GLY A 20 0.71 19.43 -13.31
C GLY A 20 1.36 18.96 -12.03
N GLU A 21 1.59 17.66 -11.83
CA GLU A 21 2.40 17.14 -10.73
C GLU A 21 3.85 16.89 -11.22
N ASN A 22 4.80 17.14 -10.33
CA ASN A 22 6.19 16.83 -10.60
C ASN A 22 6.43 15.32 -10.44
N ARG A 23 7.16 14.76 -11.36
CA ARG A 23 7.66 13.40 -11.25
C ARG A 23 8.68 13.34 -10.10
N ALA A 24 8.48 12.42 -9.16
CA ALA A 24 9.40 12.22 -8.05
C ALA A 24 10.65 11.43 -8.48
N ASP A 25 10.42 10.35 -9.24
CA ASP A 25 11.48 9.49 -9.77
C ASP A 25 11.01 8.68 -10.99
N VAL A 26 11.68 7.56 -11.29
CA VAL A 26 11.35 6.68 -12.43
C VAL A 26 9.97 6.03 -12.34
N TRP A 27 9.36 6.01 -11.15
CA TRP A 27 8.05 5.39 -10.89
C TRP A 27 6.88 6.37 -11.00
N GLY A 28 7.15 7.67 -11.11
CA GLY A 28 6.12 8.69 -11.28
C GLY A 28 6.06 9.72 -10.17
N ILE A 29 4.84 10.09 -9.77
CA ILE A 29 4.60 11.04 -8.66
C ILE A 29 4.78 10.36 -7.31
N ASP A 30 5.06 11.14 -6.27
CA ASP A 30 5.16 10.60 -4.91
C ASP A 30 3.81 10.14 -4.34
N ASP A 31 3.85 9.25 -3.33
CA ASP A 31 2.65 8.64 -2.76
C ASP A 31 1.69 9.66 -2.12
N TYR A 32 2.18 10.79 -1.63
CA TYR A 32 1.32 11.85 -1.10
C TYR A 32 0.40 12.43 -2.18
N ASP A 33 0.98 12.77 -3.31
CA ASP A 33 0.22 13.33 -4.44
C ASP A 33 -0.65 12.26 -5.10
N LEU A 34 -0.17 11.01 -5.15
CA LEU A 34 -0.96 9.86 -5.59
C LEU A 34 -2.24 9.70 -4.77
N PHE A 35 -2.14 9.60 -3.45
CA PHE A 35 -3.29 9.46 -2.56
C PHE A 35 -4.23 10.67 -2.57
N LYS A 36 -3.68 11.87 -2.65
CA LYS A 36 -4.48 13.10 -2.82
C LYS A 36 -5.29 13.11 -4.10
N LYS A 37 -4.70 12.66 -5.20
CA LYS A 37 -5.40 12.54 -6.49
C LYS A 37 -6.42 11.42 -6.48
N ALA A 38 -6.08 10.28 -5.89
CA ALA A 38 -7.00 9.15 -5.73
C ALA A 38 -8.24 9.59 -4.94
N ASP A 39 -8.06 10.19 -3.75
CA ASP A 39 -9.18 10.68 -2.94
C ASP A 39 -10.09 11.64 -3.73
N LYS A 40 -9.52 12.61 -4.43
CA LYS A 40 -10.29 13.56 -5.26
C LYS A 40 -11.14 12.85 -6.33
N LYS A 41 -10.65 11.74 -6.88
CA LYS A 41 -11.40 10.93 -7.87
C LYS A 41 -12.48 10.08 -7.19
N LEU A 42 -12.14 9.43 -6.09
CA LEU A 42 -13.06 8.56 -5.35
C LEU A 42 -14.21 9.36 -4.72
N LYS A 43 -13.93 10.54 -4.17
CA LYS A 43 -14.97 11.47 -3.71
C LYS A 43 -16.01 11.76 -4.78
N LYS A 44 -15.58 12.08 -6.00
CA LYS A 44 -16.48 12.33 -7.13
C LYS A 44 -17.32 11.12 -7.55
N ILE A 45 -16.81 9.90 -7.32
CA ILE A 45 -17.57 8.66 -7.58
C ILE A 45 -18.57 8.45 -6.47
N HIS A 46 -18.14 8.62 -5.23
CA HIS A 46 -18.99 8.52 -4.03
C HIS A 46 -20.18 9.48 -4.09
N GLU A 47 -19.97 10.75 -4.45
CA GLU A 47 -21.00 11.78 -4.60
C GLU A 47 -22.08 11.39 -5.64
N LYS A 48 -21.79 10.48 -6.55
CA LYS A 48 -22.76 9.93 -7.53
C LYS A 48 -23.58 8.74 -6.97
N GLY A 49 -23.34 8.36 -5.72
CA GLY A 49 -24.03 7.24 -5.07
C GLY A 49 -23.72 5.86 -5.63
N LYS A 50 -22.62 5.71 -6.39
CA LYS A 50 -22.23 4.43 -7.00
C LYS A 50 -21.16 3.73 -6.16
N PRO A 51 -21.30 2.40 -5.93
CA PRO A 51 -20.21 1.63 -5.36
C PRO A 51 -19.01 1.59 -6.32
N PHE A 52 -17.82 1.44 -5.77
CA PHE A 52 -16.59 1.34 -6.55
C PHE A 52 -15.59 0.39 -5.90
N VAL A 53 -14.70 -0.15 -6.71
CA VAL A 53 -13.46 -0.79 -6.27
C VAL A 53 -12.32 0.08 -6.80
N ALA A 54 -11.35 0.38 -5.95
CA ALA A 54 -10.16 1.13 -6.33
C ALA A 54 -8.91 0.33 -5.96
N TYR A 55 -7.98 0.19 -6.89
CA TYR A 55 -6.64 -0.32 -6.67
C TYR A 55 -5.66 0.84 -6.80
N ILE A 56 -4.90 1.10 -5.74
CA ILE A 56 -3.91 2.19 -5.68
C ILE A 56 -2.55 1.54 -5.45
N GLN A 57 -1.67 1.62 -6.43
CA GLN A 57 -0.31 1.11 -6.32
C GLN A 57 0.63 2.24 -5.92
N THR A 58 1.25 2.10 -4.75
CA THR A 58 2.25 3.02 -4.22
C THR A 58 3.63 2.69 -4.79
N ALA A 59 4.54 3.65 -4.78
CA ALA A 59 5.86 3.49 -5.39
C ALA A 59 7.02 3.99 -4.51
N THR A 60 6.79 4.86 -3.55
CA THR A 60 7.88 5.47 -2.75
C THR A 60 8.66 4.44 -1.93
N ASN A 61 8.04 3.30 -1.60
CA ASN A 61 8.71 2.18 -0.91
C ASN A 61 9.49 1.27 -1.87
N HIS A 62 9.64 1.63 -3.13
CA HIS A 62 10.47 0.94 -4.11
C HIS A 62 11.79 1.70 -4.33
N MET A 63 12.86 0.98 -4.66
CA MET A 63 14.14 1.61 -5.05
C MET A 63 13.94 2.54 -6.26
N PRO A 64 14.43 3.77 -6.23
CA PRO A 64 15.51 4.33 -5.41
C PRO A 64 15.09 4.91 -4.05
N TYR A 65 13.86 4.72 -3.57
CA TYR A 65 13.33 5.22 -2.29
C TYR A 65 13.33 6.77 -2.22
N THR A 66 12.81 7.39 -3.25
CA THR A 66 12.78 8.84 -3.38
C THR A 66 11.73 9.44 -2.47
N VAL A 67 12.16 9.96 -1.34
CA VAL A 67 11.30 10.61 -0.34
C VAL A 67 11.53 12.12 -0.40
N PRO A 68 10.48 12.97 -0.45
CA PRO A 68 10.64 14.41 -0.38
C PRO A 68 11.26 14.83 0.94
N GLY A 69 12.03 15.91 0.96
CA GLY A 69 12.72 16.40 2.16
C GLY A 69 11.74 16.80 3.27
N LYS A 70 10.66 17.46 2.92
CA LYS A 70 9.56 17.80 3.84
C LYS A 70 8.24 17.80 3.08
N LYS A 71 7.24 17.16 3.66
CA LYS A 71 5.88 17.15 3.10
C LYS A 71 4.87 17.24 4.25
N GLU A 72 4.17 18.34 4.38
CA GLU A 72 3.33 18.64 5.56
C GLU A 72 4.09 18.46 6.88
N SER A 73 3.61 17.54 7.76
CA SER A 73 4.27 17.21 9.04
C SER A 73 5.31 16.09 8.92
N PHE A 74 5.47 15.46 7.73
CA PHE A 74 6.51 14.46 7.54
C PHE A 74 7.89 15.08 7.44
N THR A 75 8.85 14.52 8.19
CA THR A 75 10.27 14.85 8.09
C THR A 75 11.06 13.54 8.02
N PRO A 76 11.91 13.34 7.00
CA PRO A 76 12.77 12.16 6.94
C PRO A 76 13.82 12.19 8.07
N ILE A 77 14.26 11.00 8.48
CA ILE A 77 15.42 10.83 9.36
C ILE A 77 16.66 11.20 8.55
N LEU A 78 17.60 11.90 9.19
CA LEU A 78 18.87 12.31 8.58
C LEU A 78 19.98 11.28 8.87
N GLU A 79 21.05 11.31 8.08
CA GLU A 79 22.17 10.37 8.20
C GLU A 79 22.87 10.39 9.56
N ASN A 80 22.88 11.54 10.24
CA ASN A 80 23.49 11.71 11.55
C ASN A 80 22.55 11.30 12.71
N GLU A 81 21.33 10.88 12.46
CA GLU A 81 20.35 10.49 13.47
C GLU A 81 20.26 8.96 13.70
N ILE A 82 20.85 8.17 12.80
CA ILE A 82 20.82 6.72 12.88
C ILE A 82 22.07 6.10 12.24
N ASP A 83 22.66 5.12 12.88
CA ASP A 83 23.81 4.39 12.36
C ASP A 83 23.43 3.18 11.52
N ALA A 84 24.38 2.70 10.70
CA ALA A 84 24.16 1.60 9.77
C ALA A 84 23.87 0.26 10.47
N GLU A 85 24.41 0.04 11.67
CA GLU A 85 24.17 -1.19 12.44
C GLU A 85 22.73 -1.23 12.95
N THR A 86 22.22 -0.12 13.46
CA THR A 86 20.84 0.03 13.92
C THR A 86 19.86 -0.15 12.74
N LEU A 87 20.15 0.42 11.57
CA LEU A 87 19.37 0.20 10.36
C LEU A 87 19.30 -1.29 9.99
N LEU A 88 20.43 -1.96 9.95
CA LEU A 88 20.50 -3.38 9.56
C LEU A 88 19.78 -4.28 10.58
N LYS A 89 19.93 -4.03 11.87
CA LYS A 89 19.18 -4.75 12.94
C LYS A 89 17.67 -4.56 12.81
N GLY A 90 17.24 -3.38 12.38
CA GLY A 90 15.84 -3.06 12.08
C GLY A 90 15.33 -3.67 10.77
N GLY A 91 16.20 -4.34 9.99
CA GLY A 91 15.83 -4.96 8.71
C GLY A 91 15.91 -4.02 7.51
N PHE A 92 16.59 -2.89 7.63
CA PHE A 92 16.72 -1.91 6.55
C PHE A 92 18.13 -1.95 5.93
N LYS A 93 18.20 -1.95 4.61
CA LYS A 93 19.48 -1.89 3.87
C LYS A 93 20.02 -0.48 3.76
N SER A 94 19.18 0.52 3.90
CA SER A 94 19.57 1.93 3.76
C SER A 94 18.59 2.83 4.51
N LEU A 95 19.06 4.03 4.82
CA LEU A 95 18.23 5.10 5.37
C LEU A 95 17.09 5.50 4.42
N GLY A 96 17.35 5.48 3.11
CA GLY A 96 16.31 5.72 2.10
C GLY A 96 15.17 4.72 2.20
N GLN A 97 15.48 3.43 2.40
CA GLN A 97 14.45 2.39 2.59
C GLN A 97 13.61 2.64 3.86
N LEU A 98 14.27 2.95 5.00
CA LEU A 98 13.56 3.29 6.23
C LEU A 98 12.65 4.49 6.04
N ASN A 99 13.16 5.57 5.43
CA ASN A 99 12.37 6.76 5.16
C ASN A 99 11.23 6.49 4.17
N GLY A 100 11.43 5.62 3.17
CA GLY A 100 10.39 5.19 2.24
C GLY A 100 9.21 4.52 2.95
N ILE A 101 9.47 3.59 3.86
CA ILE A 101 8.42 2.93 4.66
C ILE A 101 7.73 3.92 5.61
N ARG A 102 8.48 4.79 6.29
CA ARG A 102 7.91 5.83 7.14
C ARG A 102 7.02 6.79 6.36
N TYR A 103 7.44 7.13 5.13
CA TYR A 103 6.65 7.99 4.25
C TYR A 103 5.38 7.32 3.74
N LEU A 104 5.45 6.02 3.43
CA LEU A 104 4.26 5.23 3.10
C LEU A 104 3.26 5.21 4.25
N ASP A 105 3.71 4.91 5.48
CA ASP A 105 2.86 4.90 6.68
C ASP A 105 2.19 6.27 6.91
N PHE A 106 2.97 7.35 6.84
CA PHE A 106 2.46 8.72 6.92
C PHE A 106 1.37 8.98 5.86
N ASN A 107 1.60 8.57 4.62
CA ASN A 107 0.66 8.81 3.53
C ASN A 107 -0.62 7.98 3.65
N VAL A 108 -0.51 6.74 4.14
CA VAL A 108 -1.69 5.91 4.45
C VAL A 108 -2.55 6.58 5.52
N ALA A 109 -1.94 7.06 6.61
CA ALA A 109 -2.65 7.78 7.66
C ALA A 109 -3.36 9.04 7.11
N ARG A 110 -2.65 9.86 6.33
CA ARG A 110 -3.22 11.06 5.68
C ARG A 110 -4.33 10.72 4.69
N PHE A 111 -4.19 9.62 3.96
CA PHE A 111 -5.24 9.16 3.05
C PHE A 111 -6.51 8.78 3.83
N LEU A 112 -6.40 7.99 4.90
CA LEU A 112 -7.54 7.63 5.73
C LEU A 112 -8.25 8.85 6.33
N GLU A 113 -7.50 9.88 6.77
CA GLU A 113 -8.08 11.15 7.23
C GLU A 113 -8.86 11.84 6.11
N ARG A 114 -8.30 11.94 4.90
CA ARG A 114 -8.99 12.53 3.74
C ARG A 114 -10.25 11.77 3.36
N THR A 115 -10.25 10.44 3.47
CA THR A 115 -11.45 9.64 3.18
C THR A 115 -12.60 9.93 4.14
N LYS A 116 -12.29 10.26 5.41
CA LYS A 116 -13.29 10.72 6.40
C LYS A 116 -13.87 12.09 6.00
N GLU A 117 -13.01 13.03 5.63
CA GLU A 117 -13.43 14.37 5.14
C GLU A 117 -14.22 14.26 3.82
N SER A 118 -13.90 13.29 2.98
CA SER A 118 -14.58 13.02 1.72
C SER A 118 -15.88 12.21 1.87
N GLY A 119 -16.17 11.69 3.07
CA GLY A 119 -17.46 11.10 3.45
C GLY A 119 -17.64 9.62 3.10
N TYR A 120 -16.64 8.94 2.53
CA TYR A 120 -16.78 7.53 2.16
C TYR A 120 -16.06 6.54 3.09
N TYR A 121 -15.32 7.02 4.10
CA TYR A 121 -14.56 6.18 5.03
C TYR A 121 -15.40 5.09 5.70
N ASP A 122 -16.51 5.46 6.32
CA ASP A 122 -17.34 4.53 7.09
C ASP A 122 -18.03 3.46 6.24
N ASN A 123 -18.13 3.71 4.93
CA ASN A 123 -18.72 2.76 3.99
C ASN A 123 -17.68 2.12 3.06
N SER A 124 -16.45 2.01 3.54
CA SER A 124 -15.33 1.45 2.78
C SER A 124 -14.64 0.32 3.54
N ILE A 125 -14.10 -0.61 2.77
CA ILE A 125 -13.17 -1.64 3.22
C ILE A 125 -11.82 -1.31 2.60
N PHE A 126 -10.84 -0.98 3.44
CA PHE A 126 -9.47 -0.71 3.02
C PHE A 126 -8.64 -1.97 3.20
N VAL A 127 -8.00 -2.42 2.14
CA VAL A 127 -7.11 -3.58 2.17
C VAL A 127 -5.72 -3.12 1.75
N PHE A 128 -4.77 -3.26 2.64
CA PHE A 128 -3.36 -2.94 2.43
C PHE A 128 -2.57 -4.23 2.36
N PHE A 129 -1.83 -4.44 1.30
CA PHE A 129 -1.02 -5.65 1.13
C PHE A 129 0.23 -5.36 0.31
N GLY A 130 1.30 -6.11 0.59
CA GLY A 130 2.50 -6.09 -0.22
C GLY A 130 2.38 -7.05 -1.39
N ASP A 131 2.90 -6.68 -2.54
CA ASP A 131 2.97 -7.54 -3.74
C ASP A 131 4.14 -8.53 -3.65
N HIS A 132 5.23 -8.14 -3.02
CA HIS A 132 6.40 -8.97 -2.69
C HIS A 132 7.22 -8.35 -1.57
N SER A 133 8.16 -9.08 -1.03
CA SER A 133 9.17 -8.60 -0.09
C SER A 133 10.57 -8.63 -0.72
N ILE A 134 11.60 -8.34 0.06
CA ILE A 134 13.00 -8.34 -0.38
C ILE A 134 13.84 -9.24 0.52
N ILE A 135 14.96 -9.76 -0.02
CA ILE A 135 15.94 -10.51 0.79
C ILE A 135 16.67 -9.56 1.72
N LEU A 136 16.59 -9.81 3.02
CA LEU A 136 17.33 -9.12 4.08
C LEU A 136 18.22 -10.12 4.80
N LYS A 137 19.50 -10.16 4.44
CA LYS A 137 20.50 -10.93 5.20
C LYS A 137 20.94 -10.09 6.41
N GLY A 138 21.04 -10.75 7.57
CA GLY A 138 21.49 -10.10 8.80
C GLY A 138 20.40 -9.40 9.61
N MET A 139 19.14 -9.51 9.22
CA MET A 139 18.01 -9.01 9.99
C MET A 139 17.90 -9.79 11.32
N HIS A 140 17.75 -9.08 12.42
CA HIS A 140 17.54 -9.68 13.73
C HIS A 140 16.22 -10.49 13.76
N GLY A 141 16.28 -11.70 14.30
CA GLY A 141 15.08 -12.56 14.44
C GLY A 141 14.83 -13.55 13.29
N LEU A 142 15.54 -13.44 12.16
CA LEU A 142 15.49 -14.48 11.12
C LEU A 142 16.53 -15.56 11.36
N ASN A 143 16.12 -16.82 11.32
CA ASN A 143 17.05 -17.94 11.38
C ASN A 143 17.62 -18.25 9.96
N ASN A 144 18.74 -18.98 9.93
CA ASN A 144 19.41 -19.32 8.67
C ASN A 144 18.52 -20.10 7.70
N ASN A 145 17.63 -20.94 8.20
CA ASN A 145 16.74 -21.74 7.34
C ASN A 145 15.70 -20.85 6.66
N GLU A 146 15.11 -19.89 7.37
CA GLU A 146 14.18 -18.92 6.79
C GLU A 146 14.85 -18.09 5.70
N VAL A 147 16.08 -17.64 5.95
CA VAL A 147 16.87 -16.91 4.94
C VAL A 147 17.22 -17.78 3.74
N ASN A 148 17.70 -19.01 3.97
CA ASN A 148 18.12 -19.93 2.90
C ASN A 148 16.96 -20.42 2.05
N LEU A 149 15.78 -20.60 2.64
CA LEU A 149 14.56 -21.00 1.94
C LEU A 149 13.83 -19.80 1.30
N GLY A 150 14.30 -18.58 1.52
CA GLY A 150 13.69 -17.38 0.96
C GLY A 150 12.27 -17.10 1.48
N ILE A 151 11.91 -17.60 2.66
CA ILE A 151 10.57 -17.44 3.24
C ILE A 151 10.21 -15.96 3.34
N GLN A 152 11.15 -15.13 3.75
CA GLN A 152 10.96 -13.67 3.87
C GLN A 152 10.62 -12.99 2.53
N LEU A 153 11.00 -13.57 1.38
CA LEU A 153 10.64 -13.02 0.07
C LEU A 153 9.15 -13.11 -0.24
N ASN A 154 8.51 -14.13 0.32
CA ASN A 154 7.11 -14.43 0.08
C ASN A 154 6.20 -13.99 1.23
N HIS A 155 6.79 -13.50 2.33
CA HIS A 155 6.04 -13.03 3.48
C HIS A 155 5.81 -11.52 3.36
N THR A 156 4.60 -11.14 2.97
CA THR A 156 4.17 -9.75 2.85
C THR A 156 3.07 -9.44 3.87
N PRO A 157 2.98 -8.21 4.38
CA PRO A 157 1.90 -7.83 5.26
C PRO A 157 0.57 -7.77 4.50
N CYS A 158 -0.52 -8.11 5.20
CA CYS A 158 -1.88 -7.85 4.75
C CYS A 158 -2.72 -7.32 5.90
N PHE A 159 -3.29 -6.14 5.75
CA PHE A 159 -4.14 -5.50 6.74
C PHE A 159 -5.50 -5.17 6.13
N ILE A 160 -6.57 -5.51 6.85
CA ILE A 160 -7.92 -5.11 6.49
C ILE A 160 -8.41 -4.10 7.53
N HIS A 161 -8.66 -2.87 7.08
CA HIS A 161 -9.19 -1.80 7.89
C HIS A 161 -10.63 -1.49 7.47
N ALA A 162 -11.58 -1.96 8.24
CA ALA A 162 -13.01 -1.80 7.98
C ALA A 162 -13.77 -1.72 9.31
N PRO A 163 -13.62 -0.62 10.09
CA PRO A 163 -14.09 -0.57 11.48
C PRO A 163 -15.58 -0.80 11.66
N LYS A 164 -16.39 -0.53 10.63
CA LYS A 164 -17.82 -0.82 10.63
C LYS A 164 -18.15 -2.30 10.42
N TYR A 165 -17.24 -3.06 9.82
CA TYR A 165 -17.49 -4.43 9.37
C TYR A 165 -16.65 -5.47 10.12
N THR A 166 -15.51 -5.08 10.69
CA THR A 166 -14.57 -5.99 11.34
C THR A 166 -14.22 -5.50 12.75
N LYS A 167 -13.84 -6.45 13.62
CA LYS A 167 -13.24 -6.14 14.92
C LYS A 167 -11.73 -6.33 14.84
N PRO A 168 -10.92 -5.58 15.62
CA PRO A 168 -9.49 -5.79 15.69
C PRO A 168 -9.16 -7.22 16.10
N GLN A 169 -8.35 -7.91 15.29
CA GLN A 169 -7.87 -9.26 15.57
C GLN A 169 -6.61 -9.54 14.73
N VAL A 170 -5.82 -10.49 15.19
CA VAL A 170 -4.74 -11.10 14.40
C VAL A 170 -5.27 -12.42 13.84
N VAL A 171 -5.01 -12.67 12.55
CA VAL A 171 -5.39 -13.90 11.87
C VAL A 171 -4.11 -14.65 11.51
N ASP A 172 -3.87 -15.80 12.17
CA ASP A 172 -2.65 -16.60 12.00
C ASP A 172 -2.75 -17.62 10.84
N THR A 173 -3.77 -17.47 10.00
CA THR A 173 -3.95 -18.33 8.82
C THR A 173 -3.10 -17.81 7.66
N TYR A 174 -2.39 -18.72 7.00
CA TYR A 174 -1.66 -18.38 5.78
C TYR A 174 -2.63 -18.03 4.64
N GLY A 175 -2.39 -16.89 4.01
CA GLY A 175 -3.07 -16.45 2.80
C GLY A 175 -2.08 -16.23 1.66
N LYS A 176 -2.58 -16.14 0.45
CA LYS A 176 -1.84 -15.79 -0.76
C LYS A 176 -2.39 -14.51 -1.36
N LEU A 177 -1.63 -13.86 -2.23
CA LEU A 177 -2.12 -12.66 -2.92
C LEU A 177 -3.42 -12.92 -3.71
N ILE A 178 -3.60 -14.14 -4.22
CA ILE A 178 -4.84 -14.53 -4.91
C ILE A 178 -6.08 -14.51 -3.98
N ASP A 179 -5.89 -14.64 -2.67
CA ASP A 179 -6.97 -14.66 -1.67
C ASP A 179 -7.41 -13.24 -1.24
N VAL A 180 -6.62 -12.22 -1.57
CA VAL A 180 -6.88 -10.83 -1.14
C VAL A 180 -8.23 -10.33 -1.65
N PHE A 181 -8.49 -10.48 -2.95
CA PHE A 181 -9.74 -10.01 -3.54
C PHE A 181 -10.96 -10.82 -3.06
N PRO A 182 -10.94 -12.16 -3.05
CA PRO A 182 -12.02 -12.96 -2.47
C PRO A 182 -12.31 -12.61 -1.00
N THR A 183 -11.27 -12.41 -0.19
CA THR A 183 -11.41 -12.02 1.21
C THR A 183 -12.08 -10.66 1.35
N ALA A 184 -11.64 -9.66 0.59
CA ALA A 184 -12.22 -8.32 0.60
C ALA A 184 -13.70 -8.34 0.15
N THR A 185 -14.01 -9.08 -0.91
CA THR A 185 -15.39 -9.17 -1.44
C THR A 185 -16.32 -9.92 -0.51
N SER A 186 -15.85 -10.94 0.23
CA SER A 186 -16.67 -11.65 1.22
C SER A 186 -17.22 -10.73 2.31
N LEU A 187 -16.47 -9.69 2.68
CA LEU A 187 -16.88 -8.70 3.68
C LEU A 187 -17.99 -7.77 3.16
N THR A 188 -18.16 -7.65 1.85
CA THR A 188 -19.22 -6.80 1.26
C THR A 188 -20.58 -7.46 1.29
N LYS A 189 -20.67 -8.77 1.52
CA LYS A 189 -21.89 -9.58 1.44
C LYS A 189 -22.59 -9.50 0.06
N ILE A 190 -21.83 -9.24 -0.99
CA ILE A 190 -22.30 -9.24 -2.38
C ILE A 190 -22.03 -10.64 -2.95
N ASP A 191 -23.05 -11.26 -3.52
CA ASP A 191 -22.90 -12.53 -4.22
C ASP A 191 -22.07 -12.33 -5.49
N TYR A 192 -21.05 -13.14 -5.69
CA TYR A 192 -20.20 -13.13 -6.87
C TYR A 192 -19.71 -14.52 -7.21
N ILE A 193 -19.37 -14.70 -8.48
CA ILE A 193 -18.76 -15.94 -8.95
C ILE A 193 -17.24 -15.79 -8.91
N ASN A 194 -16.58 -16.67 -8.16
CA ASN A 194 -15.13 -16.71 -8.06
C ASN A 194 -14.57 -17.78 -8.98
N TYR A 195 -13.70 -17.38 -9.91
CA TYR A 195 -12.98 -18.29 -10.82
C TYR A 195 -11.52 -18.48 -10.41
N THR A 196 -11.13 -18.05 -9.22
CA THR A 196 -9.77 -18.22 -8.71
C THR A 196 -9.60 -19.62 -8.08
N LEU A 197 -8.36 -20.05 -7.93
CA LEU A 197 -8.00 -21.33 -7.28
C LEU A 197 -7.83 -21.19 -5.76
N GLY A 198 -8.08 -20.00 -5.22
CA GLY A 198 -8.02 -19.67 -3.80
C GLY A 198 -9.39 -19.56 -3.17
#